data_e42b9ca6516211dec3ec95b59ad8a466
#
_entry.id   e42b9ca6516211dec3ec95b59ad8a466
#
_cell.length_a   1.000
_cell.length_b   1.000
_cell.length_c   1.000
_cell.angle_alpha   90.00
_cell.angle_beta   90.00
_cell.angle_gamma   90.00
#
_symmetry.space_group_name_H-M   'P 1'
#
loop_
_entity.id
_entity.type
_entity.pdbx_description
1 polymer ?
#
loop_
_entity_poly.entity_id
_entity_poly.type
_entity_poly.pdbx_seq_one_letter_code
_entity_poly.pdbx_strand_id
1 'polypeptide(L)'
;MSERLSPRRIPKGTDAAKLHKWAAIFLIAGIIGRAFLENALLGMNTMTSEELYAAVEADPDSMWILTAALACKVLQTCAAPLLAFLLVEGYQRTSSFEKYLVRIAGLALGTELPYNLAMEGKLLVLGSRNPVFALVLALVMLYFFSHFAGKGLKNTLIKVLIFAAAFLWCRMLRIEHGVCLVILVGIIWLARTRTNLRSLYGFCGTMACTLFDFYYIGACLSCIMFHRYNEEKGEQNRIFNYAFYPVVLLIVGIAAKFL
;
A
#
# COMPACT_ATOMS: atom_id res chain seq x y z
N MET A 1 50.87 2.68 6.66
CA MET A 1 50.32 1.45 5.98
C MET A 1 48.84 1.66 5.83
N SER A 2 48.37 2.11 4.66
CA SER A 2 46.95 2.42 4.39
C SER A 2 46.26 1.08 4.04
N GLU A 3 45.42 0.57 4.92
CA GLU A 3 44.47 -0.48 4.58
C GLU A 3 43.57 0.02 3.47
N ARG A 4 43.79 -0.46 2.26
CA ARG A 4 42.81 -0.30 1.17
C ARG A 4 41.56 -1.14 1.57
N LEU A 5 40.54 -0.46 2.04
CA LEU A 5 39.20 -1.04 2.19
C LEU A 5 38.84 -1.69 0.85
N SER A 6 38.73 -3.00 0.82
CA SER A 6 38.24 -3.73 -0.35
C SER A 6 36.89 -3.15 -0.77
N PRO A 7 36.64 -2.95 -2.07
CA PRO A 7 35.35 -2.43 -2.54
C PRO A 7 34.26 -3.37 -2.04
N ARG A 8 33.32 -2.83 -1.22
CA ARG A 8 32.14 -3.57 -0.76
C ARG A 8 31.48 -4.17 -2.00
N ARG A 9 31.52 -5.48 -2.14
CA ARG A 9 30.76 -6.17 -3.20
C ARG A 9 29.29 -5.78 -3.00
N ILE A 10 28.75 -5.02 -3.96
CA ILE A 10 27.32 -4.69 -4.01
C ILE A 10 26.57 -6.01 -4.11
N PRO A 11 25.76 -6.40 -3.11
CA PRO A 11 25.01 -7.63 -3.19
C PRO A 11 24.11 -7.56 -4.43
N LYS A 12 24.13 -8.57 -5.28
CA LYS A 12 23.17 -8.69 -6.38
C LYS A 12 21.78 -8.86 -5.77
N GLY A 13 20.95 -7.80 -5.83
CA GLY A 13 19.64 -7.81 -5.22
C GLY A 13 18.75 -6.69 -5.73
N THR A 14 17.58 -6.56 -5.11
CA THR A 14 16.60 -5.52 -5.38
C THR A 14 16.81 -4.39 -4.37
N ASP A 15 17.03 -3.18 -4.84
CA ASP A 15 17.13 -1.97 -4.04
C ASP A 15 15.74 -1.35 -3.74
N ALA A 16 15.68 -0.37 -2.81
CA ALA A 16 14.43 0.29 -2.46
C ALA A 16 13.80 1.04 -3.64
N ALA A 17 14.60 1.58 -4.57
CA ALA A 17 14.08 2.27 -5.75
C ALA A 17 13.32 1.31 -6.68
N LYS A 18 13.81 0.08 -6.85
CA LYS A 18 13.11 -0.95 -7.62
C LYS A 18 11.82 -1.40 -6.95
N LEU A 19 11.82 -1.55 -5.61
CA LEU A 19 10.60 -1.87 -4.87
C LEU A 19 9.53 -0.77 -5.02
N HIS A 20 9.93 0.51 -4.97
CA HIS A 20 9.03 1.63 -5.25
C HIS A 20 8.45 1.57 -6.68
N LYS A 21 9.28 1.27 -7.68
CA LYS A 21 8.81 1.14 -9.08
C LYS A 21 7.79 0.01 -9.24
N TRP A 22 8.04 -1.15 -8.61
CA TRP A 22 7.08 -2.26 -8.64
C TRP A 22 5.78 -1.90 -7.92
N ALA A 23 5.86 -1.28 -6.75
CA ALA A 23 4.66 -0.80 -6.05
C ALA A 23 3.87 0.19 -6.92
N ALA A 24 4.55 1.10 -7.62
CA ALA A 24 3.94 2.04 -8.55
C ALA A 24 3.21 1.33 -9.71
N ILE A 25 3.84 0.33 -10.34
CA ILE A 25 3.23 -0.47 -11.42
C ILE A 25 1.95 -1.16 -10.93
N PHE A 26 2.00 -1.78 -9.75
CA PHE A 26 0.83 -2.44 -9.17
C PHE A 26 -0.29 -1.45 -8.83
N LEU A 27 0.05 -0.26 -8.31
CA LEU A 27 -0.94 0.80 -8.07
C LEU A 27 -1.59 1.29 -9.35
N ILE A 28 -0.80 1.49 -10.44
CA ILE A 28 -1.36 1.89 -11.75
C ILE A 28 -2.36 0.85 -12.24
N ALA A 29 -2.00 -0.44 -12.18
CA ALA A 29 -2.90 -1.51 -12.62
C ALA A 29 -4.25 -1.44 -11.88
N GLY A 30 -4.23 -1.24 -10.55
CA GLY A 30 -5.47 -1.10 -9.78
C GLY A 30 -6.26 0.16 -10.10
N ILE A 31 -5.59 1.31 -10.28
CA ILE A 31 -6.24 2.58 -10.64
C ILE A 31 -6.94 2.43 -12.00
N ILE A 32 -6.26 1.84 -12.99
CA ILE A 32 -6.84 1.59 -14.31
C ILE A 32 -8.01 0.61 -14.19
N GLY A 33 -7.84 -0.51 -13.47
CA GLY A 33 -8.89 -1.50 -13.26
C GLY A 33 -10.16 -0.86 -12.72
N ARG A 34 -10.06 -0.08 -11.65
CA ARG A 34 -11.22 0.53 -11.01
C ARG A 34 -11.80 1.70 -11.81
N ALA A 35 -10.97 2.66 -12.24
CA ALA A 35 -11.47 3.86 -12.88
C ALA A 35 -12.01 3.60 -14.30
N PHE A 36 -11.32 2.78 -15.11
CA PHE A 36 -11.75 2.51 -16.48
C PHE A 36 -12.62 1.27 -16.59
N LEU A 37 -12.18 0.11 -16.06
CA LEU A 37 -12.88 -1.14 -16.29
C LEU A 37 -14.16 -1.23 -15.44
N GLU A 38 -14.07 -0.98 -14.13
CA GLU A 38 -15.22 -1.05 -13.24
C GLU A 38 -16.16 0.15 -13.42
N ASN A 39 -15.65 1.39 -13.39
CA ASN A 39 -16.50 2.56 -13.35
C ASN A 39 -16.89 3.07 -14.74
N ALA A 40 -15.93 3.25 -15.68
CA ALA A 40 -16.23 3.85 -16.98
C ALA A 40 -16.88 2.86 -17.95
N LEU A 41 -16.39 1.61 -18.01
CA LEU A 41 -16.91 0.62 -18.98
C LEU A 41 -18.08 -0.17 -18.43
N LEU A 42 -18.06 -0.62 -17.16
CA LEU A 42 -19.14 -1.40 -16.56
C LEU A 42 -20.17 -0.56 -15.78
N GLY A 43 -19.86 0.71 -15.46
CA GLY A 43 -20.75 1.56 -14.68
C GLY A 43 -21.02 1.09 -13.25
N MET A 44 -20.12 0.29 -12.66
CA MET A 44 -20.31 -0.37 -11.35
C MET A 44 -20.56 0.63 -10.20
N ASN A 45 -20.09 1.87 -10.31
CA ASN A 45 -20.33 2.92 -9.34
C ASN A 45 -21.79 3.42 -9.28
N THR A 46 -22.61 3.06 -10.28
CA THR A 46 -24.02 3.45 -10.40
C THR A 46 -24.98 2.27 -10.36
N MET A 47 -24.49 1.04 -10.49
CA MET A 47 -25.29 -0.20 -10.54
C MET A 47 -25.39 -0.87 -9.18
N THR A 48 -26.50 -1.53 -8.95
CA THR A 48 -26.66 -2.50 -7.86
C THR A 48 -25.99 -3.84 -8.21
N SER A 49 -25.76 -4.69 -7.22
CA SER A 49 -25.18 -6.02 -7.47
C SER A 49 -26.06 -6.87 -8.41
N GLU A 50 -27.39 -6.75 -8.32
CA GLU A 50 -28.34 -7.47 -9.17
C GLU A 50 -28.28 -7.00 -10.63
N GLU A 51 -28.18 -5.68 -10.84
CA GLU A 51 -28.02 -5.09 -12.18
C GLU A 51 -26.69 -5.49 -12.82
N LEU A 52 -25.62 -5.57 -12.02
CA LEU A 52 -24.32 -6.05 -12.51
C LEU A 52 -24.38 -7.51 -12.94
N TYR A 53 -25.00 -8.39 -12.14
CA TYR A 53 -25.19 -9.80 -12.53
C TYR A 53 -25.97 -9.92 -13.82
N ALA A 54 -27.09 -9.20 -13.95
CA ALA A 54 -27.89 -9.20 -15.16
C ALA A 54 -27.12 -8.69 -16.39
N ALA A 55 -26.31 -7.65 -16.24
CA ALA A 55 -25.48 -7.11 -17.32
C ALA A 55 -24.41 -8.12 -17.78
N VAL A 56 -23.78 -8.81 -16.83
CA VAL A 56 -22.74 -9.82 -17.12
C VAL A 56 -23.34 -11.08 -17.76
N GLU A 57 -24.56 -11.47 -17.38
CA GLU A 57 -25.27 -12.59 -18.03
C GLU A 57 -25.74 -12.25 -19.44
N ALA A 58 -26.14 -11.01 -19.69
CA ALA A 58 -26.66 -10.57 -20.98
C ALA A 58 -25.56 -10.37 -22.04
N ASP A 59 -24.33 -10.01 -21.62
CA ASP A 59 -23.25 -9.66 -22.53
C ASP A 59 -21.92 -10.33 -22.14
N PRO A 60 -21.39 -11.25 -22.98
CA PRO A 60 -20.10 -11.91 -22.76
C PRO A 60 -18.92 -10.94 -22.65
N ASP A 61 -18.96 -9.78 -23.30
CA ASP A 61 -17.88 -8.80 -23.26
C ASP A 61 -17.80 -8.17 -21.84
N SER A 62 -18.93 -7.95 -21.19
CA SER A 62 -19.00 -7.50 -19.80
C SER A 62 -18.32 -8.48 -18.83
N MET A 63 -18.41 -9.79 -19.08
CA MET A 63 -17.71 -10.83 -18.31
C MET A 63 -16.18 -10.68 -18.42
N TRP A 64 -15.67 -10.45 -19.63
CA TRP A 64 -14.23 -10.27 -19.85
C TRP A 64 -13.71 -8.99 -19.20
N ILE A 65 -14.46 -7.90 -19.28
CA ILE A 65 -14.11 -6.64 -18.63
C ILE A 65 -14.06 -6.81 -17.11
N LEU A 66 -15.06 -7.47 -16.53
CA LEU A 66 -15.10 -7.77 -15.09
C LEU A 66 -13.91 -8.64 -14.67
N THR A 67 -13.59 -9.69 -15.45
CA THR A 67 -12.45 -10.57 -15.17
C THR A 67 -11.13 -9.78 -15.20
N ALA A 68 -10.94 -8.90 -16.18
CA ALA A 68 -9.78 -8.03 -16.28
C ALA A 68 -9.70 -7.04 -15.10
N ALA A 69 -10.82 -6.47 -14.67
CA ALA A 69 -10.90 -5.58 -13.52
C ALA A 69 -10.50 -6.31 -12.21
N LEU A 70 -11.00 -7.53 -12.00
CA LEU A 70 -10.62 -8.36 -10.87
C LEU A 70 -9.14 -8.73 -10.88
N ALA A 71 -8.57 -9.05 -12.04
CA ALA A 71 -7.13 -9.28 -12.18
C ALA A 71 -6.30 -8.02 -11.81
N CYS A 72 -6.73 -6.85 -12.25
CA CYS A 72 -6.12 -5.57 -11.88
C CYS A 72 -6.20 -5.32 -10.37
N LYS A 73 -7.33 -5.66 -9.74
CA LYS A 73 -7.52 -5.54 -8.29
C LYS A 73 -6.57 -6.46 -7.52
N VAL A 74 -6.41 -7.71 -7.95
CA VAL A 74 -5.43 -8.64 -7.37
C VAL A 74 -4.00 -8.08 -7.51
N LEU A 75 -3.64 -7.54 -8.69
CA LEU A 75 -2.34 -6.89 -8.89
C LEU A 75 -2.14 -5.68 -7.97
N GLN A 76 -3.18 -4.87 -7.76
CA GLN A 76 -3.13 -3.71 -6.86
C GLN A 76 -2.75 -4.12 -5.43
N THR A 77 -3.31 -5.23 -4.93
CA THR A 77 -3.01 -5.70 -3.57
C THR A 77 -1.54 -6.05 -3.37
N CYS A 78 -0.81 -6.39 -4.45
CA CYS A 78 0.64 -6.63 -4.41
C CYS A 78 1.45 -5.37 -4.04
N ALA A 79 0.88 -4.17 -4.20
CA ALA A 79 1.53 -2.93 -3.78
C ALA A 79 1.59 -2.79 -2.25
N ALA A 80 0.58 -3.29 -1.53
CA ALA A 80 0.44 -3.06 -0.10
C ALA A 80 1.62 -3.60 0.74
N PRO A 81 2.09 -4.86 0.58
CA PRO A 81 3.25 -5.34 1.33
C PRO A 81 4.55 -4.62 0.94
N LEU A 82 4.70 -4.19 -0.32
CA LEU A 82 5.86 -3.39 -0.74
C LEU A 82 5.86 -2.01 -0.06
N LEU A 83 4.72 -1.32 -0.05
CA LEU A 83 4.58 -0.03 0.62
C LEU A 83 4.76 -0.14 2.14
N ALA A 84 4.20 -1.17 2.76
CA ALA A 84 4.38 -1.44 4.18
C ALA A 84 5.86 -1.69 4.51
N PHE A 85 6.56 -2.48 3.70
CA PHE A 85 7.99 -2.72 3.85
C PHE A 85 8.80 -1.43 3.70
N LEU A 86 8.54 -0.65 2.66
CA LEU A 86 9.23 0.62 2.39
C LEU A 86 8.97 1.66 3.48
N LEU A 87 7.75 1.66 4.08
CA LEU A 87 7.43 2.53 5.20
C LEU A 87 8.27 2.18 6.44
N VAL A 88 8.36 0.88 6.77
CA VAL A 88 9.17 0.40 7.90
C VAL A 88 10.65 0.72 7.69
N GLU A 89 11.17 0.46 6.49
CA GLU A 89 12.55 0.76 6.12
C GLU A 89 12.83 2.28 6.16
N GLY A 90 11.91 3.09 5.64
CA GLY A 90 11.99 4.55 5.68
C GLY A 90 11.97 5.09 7.10
N TYR A 91 11.15 4.51 7.98
CA TYR A 91 11.10 4.87 9.40
C TYR A 91 12.42 4.57 10.11
N GLN A 92 13.04 3.40 9.85
CA GLN A 92 14.31 3.02 10.46
C GLN A 92 15.48 3.91 10.02
N ARG A 93 15.42 4.47 8.81
CA ARG A 93 16.49 5.27 8.21
C ARG A 93 16.27 6.78 8.34
N THR A 94 15.11 7.21 8.86
CA THR A 94 14.85 8.63 8.99
C THR A 94 15.59 9.23 10.18
N SER A 95 16.17 10.40 9.99
CA SER A 95 16.79 11.19 11.06
C SER A 95 15.77 12.04 11.83
N SER A 96 14.58 12.31 11.25
CA SER A 96 13.53 13.11 11.85
C SER A 96 12.16 12.51 11.53
N PHE A 97 11.52 11.94 12.55
CA PHE A 97 10.17 11.41 12.49
C PHE A 97 9.17 12.47 12.04
N GLU A 98 9.23 13.67 12.63
CA GLU A 98 8.30 14.76 12.34
C GLU A 98 8.31 15.14 10.85
N LYS A 99 9.52 15.34 10.28
CA LYS A 99 9.65 15.65 8.85
C LYS A 99 9.15 14.52 7.94
N TYR A 100 9.28 13.28 8.37
CA TYR A 100 8.78 12.13 7.64
C TYR A 100 7.25 12.07 7.74
N LEU A 101 6.69 12.24 8.94
CA LEU A 101 5.26 12.27 9.18
C LEU A 101 4.56 13.39 8.38
N VAL A 102 5.09 14.62 8.43
CA VAL A 102 4.54 15.76 7.68
C VAL A 102 4.53 15.50 6.17
N ARG A 103 5.57 14.86 5.63
CA ARG A 103 5.62 14.51 4.20
C ARG A 103 4.54 13.48 3.81
N ILE A 104 4.38 12.42 4.60
CA ILE A 104 3.37 11.38 4.31
C ILE A 104 1.96 11.93 4.56
N ALA A 105 1.76 12.75 5.60
CA ALA A 105 0.47 13.41 5.86
C ALA A 105 0.11 14.42 4.75
N GLY A 106 1.08 15.21 4.29
CA GLY A 106 0.89 16.12 3.16
C GLY A 106 0.54 15.36 1.86
N LEU A 107 1.18 14.20 1.63
CA LEU A 107 0.82 13.32 0.53
C LEU A 107 -0.62 12.78 0.68
N ALA A 108 -1.01 12.35 1.87
CA ALA A 108 -2.37 11.85 2.12
C ALA A 108 -3.44 12.91 1.83
N LEU A 109 -3.23 14.13 2.32
CA LEU A 109 -4.14 15.26 2.08
C LEU A 109 -4.17 15.67 0.60
N GLY A 110 -3.01 15.80 -0.04
CA GLY A 110 -2.91 16.18 -1.45
C GLY A 110 -3.46 15.12 -2.42
N THR A 111 -3.51 13.86 -1.98
CA THR A 111 -4.01 12.75 -2.78
C THR A 111 -5.52 12.56 -2.66
N GLU A 112 -6.18 13.13 -1.63
CA GLU A 112 -7.59 12.87 -1.34
C GLU A 112 -8.51 13.30 -2.50
N LEU A 113 -8.31 14.49 -3.05
CA LEU A 113 -9.13 14.99 -4.16
C LEU A 113 -8.91 14.18 -5.46
N PRO A 114 -7.65 13.93 -5.92
CA PRO A 114 -7.40 13.05 -7.05
C PRO A 114 -7.95 11.63 -6.85
N TYR A 115 -7.85 11.10 -5.63
CA TYR A 115 -8.36 9.78 -5.30
C TYR A 115 -9.88 9.70 -5.44
N ASN A 116 -10.62 10.63 -4.84
CA ASN A 116 -12.08 10.68 -4.95
C ASN A 116 -12.52 10.84 -6.42
N LEU A 117 -11.80 11.66 -7.19
CA LEU A 117 -12.10 11.85 -8.61
C LEU A 117 -11.93 10.56 -9.41
N ALA A 118 -10.82 9.82 -9.18
CA ALA A 118 -10.53 8.59 -9.92
C ALA A 118 -11.41 7.41 -9.48
N MET A 119 -11.72 7.30 -8.18
CA MET A 119 -12.39 6.13 -7.62
C MET A 119 -13.91 6.27 -7.56
N GLU A 120 -14.43 7.49 -7.40
CA GLU A 120 -15.85 7.75 -7.21
C GLU A 120 -16.44 8.71 -8.25
N GLY A 121 -15.61 9.22 -9.18
CA GLY A 121 -16.04 10.21 -10.18
C GLY A 121 -16.42 11.59 -9.60
N LYS A 122 -16.23 11.82 -8.29
CA LYS A 122 -16.61 13.05 -7.57
C LYS A 122 -15.39 13.62 -6.83
N LEU A 123 -15.31 14.95 -6.73
CA LEU A 123 -14.16 15.59 -6.05
C LEU A 123 -14.20 15.46 -4.53
N LEU A 124 -15.38 15.44 -3.93
CA LEU A 124 -15.57 15.35 -2.49
C LEU A 124 -16.53 14.20 -2.17
N VAL A 125 -16.02 13.18 -1.52
CA VAL A 125 -16.77 12.02 -1.04
C VAL A 125 -16.40 11.78 0.42
N LEU A 126 -17.42 11.61 1.26
CA LEU A 126 -17.24 11.30 2.69
C LEU A 126 -17.24 9.78 2.96
N GLY A 127 -17.37 8.97 1.92
CA GLY A 127 -17.54 7.52 2.04
C GLY A 127 -16.25 6.77 2.38
N SER A 128 -15.26 6.89 1.51
CA SER A 128 -13.98 6.19 1.63
C SER A 128 -12.82 7.18 1.58
N ARG A 129 -11.77 6.89 2.33
CA ARG A 129 -10.52 7.69 2.35
C ARG A 129 -9.42 6.97 1.61
N ASN A 130 -8.51 7.75 1.00
CA ASN A 130 -7.39 7.16 0.29
C ASN A 130 -6.46 6.35 1.22
N PRO A 131 -5.81 5.27 0.71
CA PRO A 131 -4.98 4.37 1.52
C PRO A 131 -3.73 5.02 2.12
N VAL A 132 -3.32 6.21 1.66
CA VAL A 132 -2.14 6.92 2.20
C VAL A 132 -2.38 7.34 3.64
N PHE A 133 -3.63 7.61 4.06
CA PHE A 133 -3.95 7.87 5.47
C PHE A 133 -3.61 6.68 6.38
N ALA A 134 -3.72 5.44 5.88
CA ALA A 134 -3.29 4.28 6.64
C ALA A 134 -1.78 4.26 6.87
N LEU A 135 -0.98 4.72 5.89
CA LEU A 135 0.46 4.86 6.06
C LEU A 135 0.81 5.91 7.12
N VAL A 136 0.03 7.01 7.22
CA VAL A 136 0.17 8.01 8.31
C VAL A 136 -0.08 7.36 9.67
N LEU A 137 -1.22 6.65 9.82
CA LEU A 137 -1.57 5.96 11.07
C LEU A 137 -0.54 4.88 11.43
N ALA A 138 -0.09 4.10 10.44
CA ALA A 138 0.94 3.09 10.65
C ALA A 138 2.28 3.70 11.05
N LEU A 139 2.64 4.87 10.51
CA LEU A 139 3.87 5.59 10.88
C LEU A 139 3.80 6.08 12.34
N VAL A 140 2.66 6.61 12.76
CA VAL A 140 2.40 6.99 14.17
C VAL A 140 2.46 5.75 15.08
N MET A 141 1.87 4.64 14.67
CA MET A 141 1.95 3.36 15.37
C MET A 141 3.42 2.92 15.56
N LEU A 142 4.25 2.99 14.52
CA LEU A 142 5.67 2.63 14.59
C LEU A 142 6.44 3.54 15.56
N TYR A 143 6.13 4.82 15.60
CA TYR A 143 6.73 5.76 16.56
C TYR A 143 6.46 5.32 18.00
N PHE A 144 5.21 5.01 18.34
CA PHE A 144 4.88 4.51 19.67
C PHE A 144 5.49 3.13 19.95
N PHE A 145 5.54 2.24 18.95
CA PHE A 145 6.21 0.94 19.10
C PHE A 145 7.69 1.08 19.44
N SER A 146 8.38 2.07 18.87
CA SER A 146 9.78 2.32 19.16
C SER A 146 9.97 2.97 20.55
N HIS A 147 9.03 3.79 20.99
CA HIS A 147 9.05 4.40 22.32
C HIS A 147 8.88 3.34 23.43
N PHE A 148 8.00 2.34 23.22
CA PHE A 148 7.79 1.24 24.15
C PHE A 148 8.60 -0.01 23.79
N ALA A 149 9.86 0.14 23.35
CA ALA A 149 10.69 -0.96 22.84
C ALA A 149 11.09 -2.03 23.89
N GLY A 150 10.87 -1.79 25.17
CA GLY A 150 11.26 -2.70 26.25
C GLY A 150 10.64 -4.10 26.12
N LYS A 151 11.36 -5.11 26.64
CA LYS A 151 10.88 -6.49 26.75
C LYS A 151 10.10 -6.63 28.05
N GLY A 152 8.89 -7.16 28.00
CA GLY A 152 8.05 -7.40 29.18
C GLY A 152 6.57 -7.33 28.84
N LEU A 153 5.73 -7.96 29.66
CA LEU A 153 4.29 -8.07 29.45
C LEU A 153 3.63 -6.69 29.31
N LYS A 154 3.98 -5.74 30.18
CA LYS A 154 3.47 -4.36 30.14
C LYS A 154 3.69 -3.70 28.77
N ASN A 155 4.92 -3.73 28.27
CA ASN A 155 5.24 -3.12 26.97
C ASN A 155 4.59 -3.85 25.80
N THR A 156 4.43 -5.16 25.90
CA THR A 156 3.69 -5.95 24.90
C THR A 156 2.22 -5.57 24.89
N LEU A 157 1.58 -5.45 26.04
CA LEU A 157 0.19 -5.01 26.13
C LEU A 157 -0.03 -3.62 25.57
N ILE A 158 0.89 -2.68 25.89
CA ILE A 158 0.83 -1.31 25.32
C ILE A 158 0.92 -1.37 23.79
N LYS A 159 1.83 -2.16 23.21
CA LYS A 159 1.93 -2.31 21.74
C LYS A 159 0.67 -2.91 21.14
N VAL A 160 0.05 -3.89 21.79
CA VAL A 160 -1.23 -4.45 21.34
C VAL A 160 -2.33 -3.39 21.36
N LEU A 161 -2.41 -2.57 22.41
CA LEU A 161 -3.37 -1.46 22.47
C LEU A 161 -3.14 -0.40 21.39
N ILE A 162 -1.88 -0.02 21.14
CA ILE A 162 -1.52 0.91 20.05
C ILE A 162 -1.92 0.34 18.68
N PHE A 163 -1.64 -0.95 18.46
CA PHE A 163 -2.05 -1.64 17.23
C PHE A 163 -3.57 -1.65 17.07
N ALA A 164 -4.29 -2.02 18.14
CA ALA A 164 -5.76 -2.03 18.15
C ALA A 164 -6.34 -0.63 17.88
N ALA A 165 -5.75 0.42 18.45
CA ALA A 165 -6.15 1.79 18.19
C ALA A 165 -5.95 2.16 16.71
N ALA A 166 -4.79 1.87 16.12
CA ALA A 166 -4.54 2.14 14.70
C ALA A 166 -5.50 1.36 13.78
N PHE A 167 -5.77 0.09 14.10
CA PHE A 167 -6.75 -0.74 13.42
C PHE A 167 -8.15 -0.13 13.47
N LEU A 168 -8.63 0.26 14.67
CA LEU A 168 -9.95 0.88 14.85
C LEU A 168 -10.06 2.21 14.12
N TRP A 169 -9.04 3.06 14.15
CA TRP A 169 -9.02 4.32 13.41
C TRP A 169 -9.13 4.08 11.90
N CYS A 170 -8.43 3.09 11.34
CA CYS A 170 -8.58 2.73 9.93
C CYS A 170 -10.02 2.35 9.57
N ARG A 171 -10.69 1.60 10.45
CA ARG A 171 -12.11 1.21 10.27
C ARG A 171 -13.05 2.40 10.39
N MET A 172 -12.88 3.24 11.43
CA MET A 172 -13.72 4.41 11.67
C MET A 172 -13.61 5.45 10.57
N LEU A 173 -12.41 5.71 10.07
CA LEU A 173 -12.16 6.64 8.98
C LEU A 173 -12.48 6.05 7.60
N ARG A 174 -12.89 4.78 7.53
CA ARG A 174 -13.19 4.07 6.27
C ARG A 174 -12.05 4.16 5.27
N ILE A 175 -10.81 3.99 5.74
CA ILE A 175 -9.62 4.06 4.86
C ILE A 175 -9.57 2.79 4.02
N GLU A 176 -9.53 2.94 2.70
CA GLU A 176 -9.44 1.81 1.78
C GLU A 176 -8.13 1.05 2.00
N HIS A 177 -8.20 -0.28 2.08
CA HIS A 177 -7.08 -1.16 2.43
C HIS A 177 -6.36 -0.81 3.77
N GLY A 178 -6.91 0.12 4.57
CA GLY A 178 -6.24 0.67 5.75
C GLY A 178 -5.91 -0.38 6.80
N VAL A 179 -6.85 -1.29 7.08
CA VAL A 179 -6.67 -2.39 8.03
C VAL A 179 -5.52 -3.29 7.60
N CYS A 180 -5.49 -3.69 6.32
CA CYS A 180 -4.45 -4.56 5.77
C CYS A 180 -3.07 -3.88 5.82
N LEU A 181 -2.98 -2.60 5.51
CA LEU A 181 -1.72 -1.85 5.60
C LEU A 181 -1.20 -1.78 7.04
N VAL A 182 -2.05 -1.51 8.03
CA VAL A 182 -1.65 -1.48 9.45
C VAL A 182 -1.18 -2.87 9.91
N ILE A 183 -1.88 -3.95 9.52
CA ILE A 183 -1.48 -5.33 9.82
C ILE A 183 -0.11 -5.62 9.22
N LEU A 184 0.09 -5.33 7.92
CA LEU A 184 1.34 -5.57 7.22
C LEU A 184 2.50 -4.81 7.85
N VAL A 185 2.32 -3.52 8.14
CA VAL A 185 3.35 -2.70 8.79
C VAL A 185 3.71 -3.25 10.16
N GLY A 186 2.70 -3.64 10.97
CA GLY A 186 2.92 -4.22 12.29
C GLY A 186 3.71 -5.52 12.23
N ILE A 187 3.36 -6.43 11.32
CA ILE A 187 4.01 -7.73 11.16
C ILE A 187 5.43 -7.57 10.59
N ILE A 188 5.62 -6.72 9.58
CA ILE A 188 6.94 -6.45 9.00
C ILE A 188 7.86 -5.78 10.04
N TRP A 189 7.32 -4.92 10.91
CA TRP A 189 8.07 -4.35 12.03
C TRP A 189 8.62 -5.41 12.99
N LEU A 190 7.89 -6.50 13.23
CA LEU A 190 8.39 -7.62 14.05
C LEU A 190 9.61 -8.31 13.41
N ALA A 191 9.67 -8.35 12.08
CA ALA A 191 10.76 -8.95 11.32
C ALA A 191 11.96 -8.00 11.08
N ARG A 192 11.91 -6.74 11.52
CA ARG A 192 12.91 -5.70 11.18
C ARG A 192 14.36 -6.07 11.51
N THR A 193 14.56 -6.89 12.55
CA THR A 193 15.90 -7.34 12.97
C THR A 193 16.29 -8.71 12.41
N ARG A 194 15.37 -9.38 11.69
CA ARG A 194 15.55 -10.74 11.18
C ARG A 194 15.42 -10.76 9.66
N THR A 195 16.48 -10.33 8.98
CA THR A 195 16.49 -10.19 7.51
C THR A 195 16.08 -11.47 6.78
N ASN A 196 16.49 -12.64 7.27
CA ASN A 196 16.16 -13.94 6.66
C ASN A 196 14.69 -14.32 6.76
N LEU A 197 13.93 -13.70 7.67
CA LEU A 197 12.52 -14.02 7.91
C LEU A 197 11.58 -12.95 7.35
N ARG A 198 12.10 -11.88 6.72
CA ARG A 198 11.27 -10.77 6.21
C ARG A 198 10.16 -11.24 5.26
N SER A 199 10.51 -12.11 4.31
CA SER A 199 9.52 -12.66 3.35
C SER A 199 8.47 -13.53 4.03
N LEU A 200 8.88 -14.35 5.01
CA LEU A 200 7.96 -15.19 5.77
C LEU A 200 6.95 -14.33 6.54
N TYR A 201 7.43 -13.30 7.25
CA TYR A 201 6.54 -12.38 7.97
C TYR A 201 5.64 -11.59 7.01
N GLY A 202 6.17 -11.16 5.87
CA GLY A 202 5.34 -10.55 4.82
C GLY A 202 4.25 -11.49 4.33
N PHE A 203 4.58 -12.74 4.03
CA PHE A 203 3.63 -13.78 3.64
C PHE A 203 2.57 -14.03 4.73
N CYS A 204 2.96 -14.20 5.98
CA CYS A 204 2.00 -14.33 7.10
C CYS A 204 1.09 -13.09 7.21
N GLY A 205 1.64 -11.89 6.99
CA GLY A 205 0.87 -10.65 7.00
C GLY A 205 -0.15 -10.57 5.88
N THR A 206 0.24 -10.96 4.65
CA THR A 206 -0.71 -11.01 3.53
C THR A 206 -1.78 -12.07 3.72
N MET A 207 -1.44 -13.23 4.27
CA MET A 207 -2.43 -14.25 4.64
C MET A 207 -3.41 -13.74 5.71
N ALA A 208 -2.95 -13.01 6.71
CA ALA A 208 -3.84 -12.39 7.68
C ALA A 208 -4.76 -11.33 7.02
N CYS A 209 -4.29 -10.62 6.01
CA CYS A 209 -5.11 -9.65 5.27
C CYS A 209 -6.22 -10.31 4.44
N THR A 210 -6.08 -11.57 4.01
CA THR A 210 -7.13 -12.27 3.26
C THR A 210 -8.42 -12.47 4.08
N LEU A 211 -8.34 -12.40 5.41
CA LEU A 211 -9.51 -12.44 6.29
C LEU A 211 -10.39 -11.17 6.16
N PHE A 212 -9.83 -10.07 5.66
CA PHE A 212 -10.52 -8.79 5.49
C PHE A 212 -10.82 -8.49 4.02
N ASP A 213 -9.95 -8.94 3.13
CA ASP A 213 -10.09 -8.78 1.69
C ASP A 213 -9.40 -9.97 0.98
N PHE A 214 -10.21 -10.84 0.39
CA PHE A 214 -9.74 -12.07 -0.25
C PHE A 214 -8.71 -11.82 -1.36
N TYR A 215 -8.76 -10.70 -2.03
CA TYR A 215 -7.82 -10.37 -3.12
C TYR A 215 -6.37 -10.30 -2.66
N TYR A 216 -6.11 -10.15 -1.35
CA TYR A 216 -4.75 -10.17 -0.78
C TYR A 216 -4.03 -11.52 -0.93
N ILE A 217 -4.71 -12.58 -1.34
CA ILE A 217 -4.06 -13.86 -1.66
C ILE A 217 -2.99 -13.67 -2.76
N GLY A 218 -3.24 -12.80 -3.76
CA GLY A 218 -2.28 -12.44 -4.78
C GLY A 218 -1.07 -11.65 -4.27
N ALA A 219 -1.25 -10.88 -3.21
CA ALA A 219 -0.21 -10.05 -2.61
C ALA A 219 0.99 -10.85 -2.05
N CYS A 220 0.79 -12.15 -1.78
CA CYS A 220 1.87 -13.05 -1.35
C CYS A 220 3.03 -13.11 -2.32
N LEU A 221 2.78 -12.96 -3.63
CA LEU A 221 3.81 -12.98 -4.66
C LEU A 221 4.82 -11.84 -4.50
N SER A 222 4.35 -10.66 -4.07
CA SER A 222 5.23 -9.51 -3.88
C SER A 222 6.17 -9.67 -2.68
N CYS A 223 5.85 -10.54 -1.71
CA CYS A 223 6.70 -10.80 -0.55
C CYS A 223 8.02 -11.50 -0.93
N ILE A 224 8.07 -12.17 -2.10
CA ILE A 224 9.30 -12.76 -2.64
C ILE A 224 10.35 -11.66 -2.93
N MET A 225 9.89 -10.46 -3.28
CA MET A 225 10.77 -9.33 -3.60
C MET A 225 11.57 -8.86 -2.37
N PHE A 226 11.04 -9.04 -1.14
CA PHE A 226 11.75 -8.71 0.09
C PHE A 226 12.95 -9.62 0.34
N HIS A 227 12.87 -10.87 -0.11
CA HIS A 227 13.96 -11.83 0.08
C HIS A 227 15.25 -11.39 -0.63
N ARG A 228 15.10 -10.70 -1.76
CA ARG A 228 16.20 -10.20 -2.58
C ARG A 228 16.59 -8.75 -2.27
N TYR A 229 16.02 -8.16 -1.23
CA TYR A 229 16.33 -6.77 -0.85
C TYR A 229 17.76 -6.67 -0.31
N ASN A 230 18.56 -5.79 -0.95
CA ASN A 230 19.99 -5.64 -0.67
C ASN A 230 20.32 -4.52 0.35
N GLU A 231 19.31 -3.95 1.00
CA GLU A 231 19.45 -2.86 1.97
C GLU A 231 19.98 -1.53 1.37
N GLU A 232 20.05 -1.43 0.06
CA GLU A 232 20.45 -0.21 -0.63
C GLU A 232 19.25 0.65 -0.98
N LYS A 233 19.49 1.97 -0.95
CA LYS A 233 18.45 2.95 -1.30
C LYS A 233 18.17 2.95 -2.80
N GLY A 234 19.18 2.69 -3.62
CA GLY A 234 19.15 2.86 -5.06
C GLY A 234 19.01 4.32 -5.50
N GLU A 235 18.96 4.55 -6.80
CA GLU A 235 18.72 5.87 -7.39
C GLU A 235 17.23 6.22 -7.25
N GLN A 236 16.91 7.07 -6.27
CA GLN A 236 15.55 7.52 -6.01
C GLN A 236 15.38 8.99 -6.39
N ASN A 237 14.46 9.27 -7.28
CA ASN A 237 13.94 10.61 -7.46
C ASN A 237 12.84 10.85 -6.40
N ARG A 238 13.14 11.70 -5.41
CA ARG A 238 12.21 12.01 -4.31
C ARG A 238 10.92 12.63 -4.82
N ILE A 239 10.99 13.52 -5.79
CA ILE A 239 9.81 14.19 -6.36
C ILE A 239 8.93 13.16 -7.03
N PHE A 240 9.50 12.25 -7.82
CA PHE A 240 8.75 11.19 -8.47
C PHE A 240 8.00 10.30 -7.46
N ASN A 241 8.67 9.88 -6.39
CA ASN A 241 8.06 8.98 -5.40
C ASN A 241 6.85 9.60 -4.67
N TYR A 242 6.82 10.93 -4.48
CA TYR A 242 5.70 11.59 -3.82
C TYR A 242 4.65 12.10 -4.82
N ALA A 243 5.05 12.62 -5.98
CA ALA A 243 4.13 13.19 -6.95
C ALA A 243 3.44 12.13 -7.83
N PHE A 244 4.07 10.98 -8.00
CA PHE A 244 3.59 9.93 -8.91
C PHE A 244 2.14 9.53 -8.63
N TYR A 245 1.82 9.16 -7.39
CA TYR A 245 0.50 8.63 -7.04
C TYR A 245 -0.62 9.65 -7.25
N PRO A 246 -0.57 10.88 -6.69
CA PRO A 246 -1.61 11.88 -6.93
C PRO A 246 -1.72 12.30 -8.39
N VAL A 247 -0.62 12.37 -9.14
CA VAL A 247 -0.62 12.75 -10.56
C VAL A 247 -1.29 11.67 -11.41
N VAL A 248 -0.97 10.40 -11.20
CA VAL A 248 -1.63 9.29 -11.92
C VAL A 248 -3.12 9.25 -11.63
N LEU A 249 -3.52 9.38 -10.37
CA LEU A 249 -4.94 9.45 -9.98
C LEU A 249 -5.66 10.61 -10.67
N LEU A 250 -5.03 11.78 -10.74
CA LEU A 250 -5.63 12.95 -11.39
C LEU A 250 -5.80 12.72 -12.90
N ILE A 251 -4.76 12.23 -13.58
CA ILE A 251 -4.79 11.95 -15.01
C ILE A 251 -5.89 10.92 -15.33
N VAL A 252 -5.89 9.80 -14.60
CA VAL A 252 -6.85 8.71 -14.83
C VAL A 252 -8.26 9.15 -14.46
N GLY A 253 -8.44 9.88 -13.35
CA GLY A 253 -9.76 10.39 -12.94
C GLY A 253 -10.34 11.42 -13.90
N ILE A 254 -9.50 12.25 -14.53
CA ILE A 254 -9.95 13.16 -15.60
C ILE A 254 -10.29 12.34 -16.85
N ALA A 255 -9.42 11.44 -17.29
CA ALA A 255 -9.64 10.65 -18.50
C ALA A 255 -10.90 9.78 -18.42
N ALA A 256 -11.18 9.17 -17.27
CA ALA A 256 -12.37 8.35 -17.05
C ALA A 256 -13.70 9.16 -17.11
N LYS A 257 -13.67 10.50 -17.01
CA LYS A 257 -14.87 11.33 -17.19
C LYS A 257 -15.24 11.58 -18.65
N PHE A 258 -14.32 11.35 -19.57
CA PHE A 258 -14.55 11.54 -21.00
C PHE A 258 -14.90 10.24 -21.73
N LEU A 259 -14.97 9.14 -21.03
CA LEU A 259 -15.44 7.83 -21.49
C LEU A 259 -16.88 7.58 -21.03
#